data_1496982abb762ef87790340e7ec5dfaf
#
_entry.id   1496982abb762ef87790340e7ec5dfaf
#
_cell.length_a   1.000
_cell.length_b   1.000
_cell.length_c   1.000
_cell.angle_alpha   90.00
_cell.angle_beta   90.00
_cell.angle_gamma   90.00
#
_symmetry.space_group_name_H-M   'P 1'
#
loop_
_entity.id
_entity.type
_entity.pdbx_description
1 polymer ?
#
loop_
_entity_poly.entity_id
_entity_poly.type
_entity_poly.pdbx_seq_one_letter_code
_entity_poly.pdbx_strand_id
1 'polypeptide(L)'
;ILRDISRLTARGGTAIFPALDAAYQDLAVTRARLKHVILLTDGQAPERGITELVQVMRAEGITVSTVGLGADVNRTLLQSIASLGGGRSYLTNDPHNVPRIFMRETTTVARSAAVEELFQPIVRTPADFLRGTNVESSPYLHGYVATRMKPAPAQLILESDLQEPILARWRVGLGWSLAWTSDVKNRWAVEWVRWNGYSRFF
;
A
#
# COMPACT_ATOMS: atom_id res chain seq x y z
N ILE A 1 -11.90 -3.92 -13.05
CA ILE A 1 -12.34 -3.46 -11.69
C ILE A 1 -13.75 -2.86 -11.77
N LEU A 2 -14.02 -1.74 -12.49
CA LEU A 2 -15.36 -1.12 -12.53
C LEU A 2 -16.42 -2.06 -13.08
N ARG A 3 -16.12 -2.82 -14.15
CA ARG A 3 -17.01 -3.84 -14.70
C ARG A 3 -17.30 -4.99 -13.73
N ASP A 4 -16.35 -5.34 -12.89
CA ASP A 4 -16.50 -6.43 -11.92
C ASP A 4 -17.36 -5.96 -10.74
N ILE A 5 -17.13 -4.72 -10.27
CA ILE A 5 -17.97 -4.08 -9.23
C ILE A 5 -19.43 -3.97 -9.68
N SER A 6 -19.70 -3.59 -10.93
CA SER A 6 -21.08 -3.45 -11.45
C SER A 6 -21.85 -4.77 -11.57
N ARG A 7 -21.15 -5.91 -11.49
CA ARG A 7 -21.76 -7.25 -11.50
C ARG A 7 -22.12 -7.78 -10.10
N LEU A 8 -21.64 -7.08 -9.06
CA LEU A 8 -21.95 -7.47 -7.69
C LEU A 8 -23.43 -7.23 -7.41
N THR A 9 -24.12 -8.27 -6.92
CA THR A 9 -25.51 -8.20 -6.50
C THR A 9 -25.60 -8.64 -5.05
N ALA A 10 -26.26 -7.84 -4.22
CA ALA A 10 -26.53 -8.19 -2.83
C ALA A 10 -27.52 -9.36 -2.78
N ARG A 11 -27.09 -10.52 -2.31
CA ARG A 11 -27.91 -11.73 -2.16
C ARG A 11 -27.46 -12.55 -0.95
N GLY A 12 -28.42 -13.15 -0.23
CA GLY A 12 -28.13 -14.04 0.89
C GLY A 12 -27.74 -13.31 2.18
N GLY A 13 -27.11 -14.07 3.09
CA GLY A 13 -26.63 -13.56 4.38
C GLY A 13 -25.17 -13.07 4.30
N THR A 14 -24.59 -12.79 5.48
CA THR A 14 -23.19 -12.33 5.61
C THR A 14 -22.27 -13.54 5.79
N ALA A 15 -21.29 -13.68 4.90
CA ALA A 15 -20.30 -14.76 4.92
C ALA A 15 -18.88 -14.20 4.98
N ILE A 16 -18.40 -13.89 6.20
CA ILE A 16 -17.07 -13.27 6.41
C ILE A 16 -15.95 -14.26 6.13
N PHE A 17 -16.04 -15.51 6.62
CA PHE A 17 -14.96 -16.49 6.48
C PHE A 17 -14.57 -16.75 5.01
N PRO A 18 -15.49 -17.07 4.08
CA PRO A 18 -15.12 -17.29 2.68
C PRO A 18 -14.50 -16.07 2.01
N ALA A 19 -14.94 -14.85 2.38
CA ALA A 19 -14.38 -13.61 1.83
C ALA A 19 -12.94 -13.37 2.33
N LEU A 20 -12.67 -13.61 3.61
CA LEU A 20 -11.33 -13.51 4.17
C LEU A 20 -10.40 -14.59 3.62
N ASP A 21 -10.90 -15.83 3.44
CA ASP A 21 -10.12 -16.92 2.87
C ASP A 21 -9.73 -16.63 1.42
N ALA A 22 -10.65 -16.15 0.60
CA ALA A 22 -10.33 -15.71 -0.76
C ALA A 22 -9.27 -14.59 -0.78
N ALA A 23 -9.42 -13.59 0.08
CA ALA A 23 -8.43 -12.52 0.20
C ALA A 23 -7.06 -13.04 0.67
N TYR A 24 -7.04 -14.00 1.59
CA TYR A 24 -5.82 -14.66 2.04
C TYR A 24 -5.12 -15.39 0.90
N GLN A 25 -5.84 -16.24 0.15
CA GLN A 25 -5.28 -17.00 -0.98
C GLN A 25 -4.64 -16.08 -2.02
N ASP A 26 -5.29 -14.96 -2.36
CA ASP A 26 -4.77 -13.98 -3.33
C ASP A 26 -3.52 -13.25 -2.78
N LEU A 27 -3.52 -12.89 -1.49
CA LEU A 27 -2.42 -12.15 -0.88
C LEU A 27 -1.24 -13.06 -0.49
N ALA A 28 -1.46 -14.33 -0.18
CA ALA A 28 -0.40 -15.27 0.15
C ALA A 28 0.61 -15.41 -0.99
N VAL A 29 0.12 -15.51 -2.23
CA VAL A 29 0.96 -15.63 -3.43
C VAL A 29 1.46 -14.28 -3.96
N THR A 30 0.90 -13.16 -3.47
CA THR A 30 1.30 -11.83 -3.89
C THR A 30 2.61 -11.44 -3.24
N ARG A 31 3.62 -11.10 -4.04
CA ARG A 31 4.88 -10.54 -3.56
C ARG A 31 4.71 -9.03 -3.34
N ALA A 32 4.37 -8.62 -2.13
CA ALA A 32 4.29 -7.22 -1.71
C ALA A 32 4.86 -7.09 -0.29
N ARG A 33 5.55 -5.99 -0.01
CA ARG A 33 6.06 -5.69 1.34
C ARG A 33 4.91 -5.42 2.31
N LEU A 34 3.88 -4.73 1.84
CA LEU A 34 2.69 -4.42 2.61
C LEU A 34 1.49 -5.18 2.05
N LYS A 35 0.88 -6.00 2.89
CA LYS A 35 -0.34 -6.74 2.58
C LYS A 35 -1.39 -6.37 3.62
N HIS A 36 -2.52 -5.84 3.18
CA HIS A 36 -3.56 -5.36 4.07
C HIS A 36 -4.96 -5.63 3.52
N VAL A 37 -5.84 -6.11 4.37
CA VAL A 37 -7.26 -6.36 4.08
C VAL A 37 -8.09 -5.36 4.87
N ILE A 38 -9.09 -4.76 4.23
CA ILE A 38 -10.13 -3.99 4.88
C ILE A 38 -11.44 -4.76 4.70
N LEU A 39 -11.93 -5.36 5.77
CA LEU A 39 -13.20 -6.07 5.81
C LEU A 39 -14.33 -5.07 6.09
N LEU A 40 -15.26 -4.92 5.14
CA LEU A 40 -16.49 -4.13 5.32
C LEU A 40 -17.69 -5.07 5.46
N THR A 41 -18.50 -4.87 6.48
CA THR A 41 -19.75 -5.62 6.69
C THR A 41 -20.80 -4.77 7.36
N ASP A 42 -22.07 -5.05 7.06
CA ASP A 42 -23.26 -4.44 7.65
C ASP A 42 -24.10 -5.42 8.47
N GLY A 43 -23.65 -6.67 8.60
CA GLY A 43 -24.41 -7.73 9.26
C GLY A 43 -23.58 -8.59 10.21
N GLN A 44 -24.26 -9.60 10.72
CA GLN A 44 -23.69 -10.64 11.56
C GLN A 44 -23.30 -11.85 10.73
N ALA A 45 -22.19 -12.48 11.08
CA ALA A 45 -21.70 -13.69 10.44
C ALA A 45 -21.33 -14.75 11.50
N PRO A 46 -21.36 -16.04 11.13
CA PRO A 46 -20.81 -17.10 11.96
C PRO A 46 -19.31 -16.86 12.25
N GLU A 47 -18.89 -17.02 13.49
CA GLU A 47 -17.52 -16.75 13.93
C GLU A 47 -16.54 -17.89 13.61
N ARG A 48 -17.07 -19.07 13.26
CA ARG A 48 -16.28 -20.30 13.11
C ARG A 48 -15.15 -20.17 12.09
N GLY A 49 -13.93 -20.44 12.52
CA GLY A 49 -12.74 -20.48 11.67
C GLY A 49 -12.12 -19.10 11.35
N ILE A 50 -12.79 -18.00 11.71
CA ILE A 50 -12.32 -16.65 11.38
C ILE A 50 -11.06 -16.30 12.21
N THR A 51 -11.07 -16.61 13.49
CA THR A 51 -9.98 -16.31 14.41
C THR A 51 -8.68 -16.99 13.97
N GLU A 52 -8.76 -18.28 13.66
CA GLU A 52 -7.65 -19.10 13.20
C GLU A 52 -7.07 -18.57 11.88
N LEU A 53 -7.95 -18.26 10.93
CA LEU A 53 -7.54 -17.70 9.63
C LEU A 53 -6.83 -16.36 9.79
N VAL A 54 -7.37 -15.46 10.61
CA VAL A 54 -6.77 -14.14 10.87
C VAL A 54 -5.40 -14.26 11.53
N GLN A 55 -5.21 -15.22 12.43
CA GLN A 55 -3.90 -15.49 13.05
C GLN A 55 -2.89 -15.99 12.01
N VAL A 56 -3.30 -16.89 11.10
CA VAL A 56 -2.45 -17.34 9.98
C VAL A 56 -2.08 -16.15 9.08
N MET A 57 -3.06 -15.35 8.68
CA MET A 57 -2.82 -14.12 7.88
C MET A 57 -1.79 -13.22 8.56
N ARG A 58 -1.94 -12.98 9.86
CA ARG A 58 -1.02 -12.13 10.63
C ARG A 58 0.40 -12.72 10.70
N ALA A 59 0.53 -14.02 10.87
CA ALA A 59 1.82 -14.71 10.89
C ALA A 59 2.56 -14.58 9.53
N GLU A 60 1.81 -14.49 8.43
CA GLU A 60 2.35 -14.28 7.08
C GLU A 60 2.48 -12.81 6.69
N GLY A 61 2.35 -11.87 7.65
CA GLY A 61 2.52 -10.44 7.42
C GLY A 61 1.33 -9.77 6.73
N ILE A 62 0.16 -10.42 6.68
CA ILE A 62 -1.08 -9.85 6.16
C ILE A 62 -1.85 -9.25 7.33
N THR A 63 -2.09 -7.94 7.31
CA THR A 63 -2.87 -7.26 8.36
C THR A 63 -4.33 -7.09 7.95
N VAL A 64 -5.24 -7.07 8.94
CA VAL A 64 -6.68 -7.00 8.70
C VAL A 64 -7.30 -5.89 9.53
N SER A 65 -7.91 -4.90 8.87
CA SER A 65 -8.77 -3.90 9.52
C SER A 65 -10.25 -4.16 9.20
N THR A 66 -11.13 -3.73 10.08
CA THR A 66 -12.57 -3.97 9.94
C THR A 66 -13.35 -2.67 9.94
N VAL A 67 -14.41 -2.63 9.15
CA VAL A 67 -15.37 -1.53 9.07
C VAL A 67 -16.78 -2.13 9.22
N GLY A 68 -17.43 -1.84 10.33
CA GLY A 68 -18.82 -2.22 10.59
C GLY A 68 -19.76 -1.05 10.26
N LEU A 69 -20.78 -1.32 9.44
CA LEU A 69 -21.80 -0.34 9.05
C LEU A 69 -23.15 -0.72 9.64
N GLY A 70 -23.74 0.19 10.41
CA GLY A 70 -25.05 -0.02 11.03
C GLY A 70 -24.98 -0.54 12.46
N ALA A 71 -26.17 -0.74 13.06
CA ALA A 71 -26.32 -1.14 14.46
C ALA A 71 -26.22 -2.67 14.66
N ASP A 72 -26.52 -3.45 13.64
CA ASP A 72 -26.69 -4.91 13.71
C ASP A 72 -25.39 -5.70 13.52
N VAL A 73 -24.26 -5.02 13.39
CA VAL A 73 -22.96 -5.66 13.22
C VAL A 73 -22.47 -6.32 14.53
N ASN A 74 -21.81 -7.46 14.42
CA ASN A 74 -21.13 -8.07 15.55
C ASN A 74 -19.83 -7.29 15.88
N ARG A 75 -19.98 -6.27 16.74
CA ARG A 75 -18.88 -5.37 17.15
C ARG A 75 -17.73 -6.12 17.79
N THR A 76 -18.05 -7.09 18.65
CA THR A 76 -17.05 -7.87 19.37
C THR A 76 -16.20 -8.70 18.39
N LEU A 77 -16.83 -9.36 17.42
CA LEU A 77 -16.15 -10.11 16.39
C LEU A 77 -15.24 -9.20 15.55
N LEU A 78 -15.75 -8.03 15.08
CA LEU A 78 -14.97 -7.11 14.28
C LEU A 78 -13.75 -6.53 15.02
N GLN A 79 -13.89 -6.21 16.29
CA GLN A 79 -12.81 -5.76 17.15
C GLN A 79 -11.76 -6.88 17.35
N SER A 80 -12.22 -8.12 17.56
CA SER A 80 -11.34 -9.29 17.69
C SER A 80 -10.53 -9.54 16.41
N ILE A 81 -11.19 -9.53 15.23
CA ILE A 81 -10.54 -9.69 13.93
C ILE A 81 -9.47 -8.62 13.74
N ALA A 82 -9.79 -7.35 13.98
CA ALA A 82 -8.85 -6.25 13.81
C ALA A 82 -7.67 -6.34 14.78
N SER A 83 -7.92 -6.65 16.05
CA SER A 83 -6.89 -6.80 17.08
C SER A 83 -5.93 -7.96 16.76
N LEU A 84 -6.45 -9.14 16.46
CA LEU A 84 -5.66 -10.31 16.08
C LEU A 84 -4.93 -10.11 14.76
N GLY A 85 -5.59 -9.47 13.79
CA GLY A 85 -5.02 -9.14 12.49
C GLY A 85 -4.04 -7.96 12.49
N GLY A 86 -3.80 -7.32 13.64
CA GLY A 86 -2.87 -6.19 13.76
C GLY A 86 -3.31 -4.94 12.99
N GLY A 87 -4.60 -4.80 12.75
CA GLY A 87 -5.22 -3.62 12.12
C GLY A 87 -6.07 -2.81 13.08
N ARG A 88 -7.09 -2.12 12.56
CA ARG A 88 -8.00 -1.22 13.30
C ARG A 88 -9.44 -1.57 13.02
N SER A 89 -10.32 -1.35 14.02
CA SER A 89 -11.75 -1.53 13.89
C SER A 89 -12.46 -0.18 13.86
N TYR A 90 -13.30 0.02 12.86
CA TYR A 90 -14.11 1.22 12.66
C TYR A 90 -15.59 0.83 12.68
N LEU A 91 -16.40 1.65 13.31
CA LEU A 91 -17.84 1.47 13.36
C LEU A 91 -18.53 2.78 12.95
N THR A 92 -19.50 2.70 12.06
CA THR A 92 -20.29 3.86 11.63
C THR A 92 -21.72 3.43 11.31
N ASN A 93 -22.68 4.29 11.61
CA ASN A 93 -24.07 4.12 11.19
C ASN A 93 -24.40 4.91 9.92
N ASP A 94 -23.46 5.73 9.44
CA ASP A 94 -23.63 6.55 8.24
C ASP A 94 -22.76 6.00 7.09
N PRO A 95 -23.38 5.51 5.99
CA PRO A 95 -22.66 5.01 4.82
C PRO A 95 -21.75 6.05 4.19
N HIS A 96 -22.06 7.35 4.29
CA HIS A 96 -21.25 8.43 3.73
C HIS A 96 -19.88 8.58 4.42
N ASN A 97 -19.73 8.00 5.62
CA ASN A 97 -18.45 7.96 6.31
C ASN A 97 -17.50 6.87 5.79
N VAL A 98 -18.02 5.84 5.12
CA VAL A 98 -17.22 4.70 4.64
C VAL A 98 -16.06 5.12 3.75
N PRO A 99 -16.23 5.96 2.73
CA PRO A 99 -15.09 6.40 1.89
C PRO A 99 -14.02 7.12 2.72
N ARG A 100 -14.38 7.93 3.69
CA ARG A 100 -13.44 8.65 4.55
C ARG A 100 -12.66 7.69 5.47
N ILE A 101 -13.33 6.66 6.00
CA ILE A 101 -12.69 5.60 6.79
C ILE A 101 -11.67 4.85 5.93
N PHE A 102 -12.05 4.45 4.72
CA PHE A 102 -11.14 3.78 3.78
C PHE A 102 -9.94 4.65 3.42
N MET A 103 -10.14 5.92 3.11
CA MET A 103 -9.03 6.87 2.84
C MET A 103 -8.10 6.99 4.04
N ARG A 104 -8.65 7.13 5.24
CA ARG A 104 -7.87 7.22 6.48
C ARG A 104 -7.07 5.94 6.71
N GLU A 105 -7.71 4.78 6.58
CA GLU A 105 -7.07 3.48 6.78
C GLU A 105 -5.96 3.24 5.76
N THR A 106 -6.25 3.43 4.49
CA THR A 106 -5.27 3.29 3.42
C THR A 106 -4.06 4.22 3.62
N THR A 107 -4.29 5.48 4.00
CA THR A 107 -3.21 6.44 4.29
C THR A 107 -2.39 5.99 5.50
N THR A 108 -3.03 5.48 6.55
CA THR A 108 -2.34 5.04 7.76
C THR A 108 -1.49 3.81 7.50
N VAL A 109 -2.03 2.85 6.74
CA VAL A 109 -1.32 1.64 6.32
C VAL A 109 -0.18 1.98 5.36
N ALA A 110 -0.41 2.87 4.39
CA ALA A 110 0.62 3.33 3.47
C ALA A 110 1.80 4.03 4.17
N ARG A 111 1.53 4.80 5.24
CA ARG A 111 2.59 5.41 6.06
C ARG A 111 3.48 4.37 6.75
N SER A 112 2.96 3.19 7.06
CA SER A 112 3.76 2.10 7.61
C SER A 112 4.70 1.44 6.56
N ALA A 113 4.50 1.74 5.29
CA ALA A 113 5.43 1.36 4.21
C ALA A 113 6.59 2.36 4.04
N ALA A 114 6.60 3.47 4.77
CA ALA A 114 7.73 4.39 4.77
C ALA A 114 8.95 3.72 5.40
N VAL A 115 10.05 3.71 4.67
CA VAL A 115 11.37 3.31 5.12
C VAL A 115 12.11 4.58 5.47
N GLU A 116 12.43 4.78 6.74
CA GLU A 116 13.18 5.95 7.23
C GLU A 116 14.58 5.51 7.60
N GLU A 117 15.38 5.21 6.60
CA GLU A 117 16.77 4.80 6.68
C GLU A 117 17.62 5.63 5.71
N LEU A 118 18.86 5.87 6.07
CA LEU A 118 19.80 6.61 5.25
C LEU A 118 20.32 5.71 4.13
N PHE A 119 20.15 6.11 2.89
CA PHE A 119 20.65 5.37 1.73
C PHE A 119 21.05 6.31 0.60
N GLN A 120 21.92 5.85 -0.29
CA GLN A 120 22.26 6.54 -1.52
C GLN A 120 21.57 5.84 -2.71
N PRO A 121 20.81 6.55 -3.56
CA PRO A 121 20.19 5.94 -4.71
C PRO A 121 21.22 5.38 -5.71
N ILE A 122 20.95 4.17 -6.21
CA ILE A 122 21.81 3.46 -7.15
C ILE A 122 21.19 3.55 -8.55
N VAL A 123 21.97 3.97 -9.55
CA VAL A 123 21.50 3.98 -10.95
C VAL A 123 21.44 2.55 -11.48
N ARG A 124 20.22 2.09 -11.79
CA ARG A 124 19.99 0.75 -12.34
C ARG A 124 19.95 0.76 -13.86
N THR A 125 19.24 1.73 -14.41
CA THR A 125 19.16 1.91 -15.87
C THR A 125 19.52 3.35 -16.20
N PRO A 126 20.55 3.59 -17.00
CA PRO A 126 20.88 4.92 -17.49
C PRO A 126 19.71 5.54 -18.28
N ALA A 127 19.47 6.82 -18.07
CA ALA A 127 18.41 7.55 -18.76
C ALA A 127 18.92 8.92 -19.23
N ASP A 128 18.47 9.36 -20.41
CA ASP A 128 18.98 10.59 -21.03
C ASP A 128 18.74 11.83 -20.16
N PHE A 129 17.62 11.88 -19.44
CA PHE A 129 17.30 13.00 -18.54
C PHE A 129 18.21 13.06 -17.30
N LEU A 130 18.97 12.01 -16.99
CA LEU A 130 19.96 12.02 -15.89
C LEU A 130 21.31 12.58 -16.34
N ARG A 131 21.52 12.81 -17.63
CA ARG A 131 22.80 13.32 -18.15
C ARG A 131 23.12 14.70 -17.55
N GLY A 132 24.30 14.81 -16.98
CA GLY A 132 24.78 16.06 -16.36
C GLY A 132 24.16 16.39 -15.00
N THR A 133 23.38 15.48 -14.42
CA THR A 133 22.88 15.63 -13.02
C THR A 133 23.92 15.15 -12.01
N ASN A 134 24.87 14.27 -12.40
CA ASN A 134 25.80 13.58 -11.50
C ASN A 134 25.08 12.80 -10.38
N VAL A 135 23.95 12.18 -10.71
CA VAL A 135 23.09 11.44 -9.73
C VAL A 135 23.83 10.30 -9.05
N GLU A 136 24.86 9.72 -9.68
CA GLU A 136 25.71 8.67 -9.09
C GLU A 136 26.52 9.16 -7.87
N SER A 137 26.77 10.46 -7.78
CA SER A 137 27.38 11.13 -6.62
C SER A 137 26.37 11.99 -5.85
N SER A 138 25.08 11.69 -5.97
CA SER A 138 24.04 12.40 -5.22
C SER A 138 24.20 12.19 -3.71
N PRO A 139 23.75 13.14 -2.89
CA PRO A 139 23.71 12.95 -1.45
C PRO A 139 22.79 11.82 -1.03
N TYR A 140 22.85 11.43 0.24
CA TYR A 140 21.95 10.47 0.83
C TYR A 140 20.51 10.99 0.87
N LEU A 141 19.56 10.04 0.79
CA LEU A 141 18.16 10.24 1.13
C LEU A 141 17.88 9.60 2.49
N HIS A 142 16.98 10.19 3.27
CA HIS A 142 16.64 9.75 4.63
C HIS A 142 15.40 8.84 4.66
N GLY A 143 14.84 8.53 3.51
CA GLY A 143 13.69 7.63 3.43
C GLY A 143 12.99 7.65 2.08
N TYR A 144 12.10 6.68 1.93
CA TYR A 144 11.25 6.49 0.75
C TYR A 144 10.02 5.67 1.12
N VAL A 145 9.05 5.61 0.22
CA VAL A 145 7.90 4.72 0.35
C VAL A 145 8.21 3.41 -0.39
N ALA A 146 8.27 2.30 0.36
CA ALA A 146 8.48 0.98 -0.21
C ALA A 146 7.38 0.64 -1.22
N THR A 147 7.77 0.35 -2.45
CA THR A 147 6.87 0.08 -3.56
C THR A 147 7.36 -1.11 -4.38
N ARG A 148 6.56 -1.55 -5.34
CA ARG A 148 6.95 -2.60 -6.28
C ARG A 148 7.04 -2.04 -7.69
N MET A 149 8.08 -2.50 -8.38
CA MET A 149 8.23 -2.24 -9.80
C MET A 149 7.06 -2.87 -10.58
N LYS A 150 6.44 -2.10 -11.47
CA LYS A 150 5.46 -2.63 -12.43
C LYS A 150 6.18 -3.46 -13.51
N PRO A 151 5.49 -4.45 -14.12
CA PRO A 151 6.06 -5.18 -15.26
C PRO A 151 6.32 -4.23 -16.45
N ALA A 152 7.07 -4.72 -17.42
CA ALA A 152 7.30 -3.99 -18.67
C ALA A 152 5.97 -3.46 -19.26
N PRO A 153 5.95 -2.25 -19.81
CA PRO A 153 7.09 -1.43 -20.26
C PRO A 153 7.68 -0.49 -19.20
N ALA A 154 7.34 -0.62 -17.92
CA ALA A 154 7.93 0.19 -16.87
C ALA A 154 9.42 -0.12 -16.71
N GLN A 155 10.25 0.93 -16.53
CA GLN A 155 11.70 0.84 -16.40
C GLN A 155 12.13 1.37 -15.04
N LEU A 156 12.95 0.60 -14.33
CA LEU A 156 13.59 1.01 -13.09
C LEU A 156 14.80 1.88 -13.42
N ILE A 157 14.82 3.11 -12.93
CA ILE A 157 15.90 4.07 -13.16
C ILE A 157 16.83 4.13 -11.95
N LEU A 158 16.27 4.37 -10.76
CA LEU A 158 17.00 4.38 -9.49
C LEU A 158 16.39 3.38 -8.52
N GLU A 159 17.25 2.72 -7.75
CA GLU A 159 16.84 1.80 -6.69
C GLU A 159 17.57 2.12 -5.38
N SER A 160 17.02 1.62 -4.26
CA SER A 160 17.71 1.63 -2.97
C SER A 160 18.72 0.46 -2.88
N ASP A 161 19.53 0.45 -1.82
CA ASP A 161 20.39 -0.67 -1.44
C ASP A 161 19.62 -1.98 -1.20
N LEU A 162 18.34 -1.90 -0.84
CA LEU A 162 17.42 -3.03 -0.73
C LEU A 162 16.76 -3.43 -2.06
N GLN A 163 17.21 -2.86 -3.18
CA GLN A 163 16.67 -3.10 -4.53
C GLN A 163 15.19 -2.70 -4.69
N GLU A 164 14.73 -1.74 -3.88
CA GLU A 164 13.38 -1.19 -3.99
C GLU A 164 13.38 0.03 -4.92
N PRO A 165 12.31 0.22 -5.74
CA PRO A 165 12.25 1.31 -6.71
C PRO A 165 12.23 2.69 -6.05
N ILE A 166 13.18 3.55 -6.42
CA ILE A 166 13.22 4.96 -6.00
C ILE A 166 12.73 5.87 -7.12
N LEU A 167 13.19 5.62 -8.36
CA LEU A 167 12.69 6.31 -9.55
C LEU A 167 12.37 5.27 -10.62
N ALA A 168 11.16 5.31 -11.12
CA ALA A 168 10.72 4.51 -12.25
C ALA A 168 10.08 5.38 -13.32
N ARG A 169 10.14 4.94 -14.58
CA ARG A 169 9.46 5.58 -15.70
C ARG A 169 8.72 4.58 -16.56
N TRP A 170 7.69 5.03 -17.26
CA TRP A 170 7.06 4.26 -18.34
C TRP A 170 6.49 5.19 -19.40
N ARG A 171 6.36 4.68 -20.60
CA ARG A 171 5.80 5.43 -21.72
C ARG A 171 4.28 5.41 -21.67
N VAL A 172 3.67 6.59 -21.80
CA VAL A 172 2.21 6.78 -21.88
C VAL A 172 1.90 7.58 -23.14
N GLY A 173 1.41 6.92 -24.18
CA GLY A 173 1.24 7.55 -25.49
C GLY A 173 2.56 8.06 -26.06
N LEU A 174 2.63 9.34 -26.36
CA LEU A 174 3.86 10.01 -26.85
C LEU A 174 4.75 10.55 -25.73
N GLY A 175 4.25 10.58 -24.49
CA GLY A 175 4.95 11.13 -23.33
C GLY A 175 5.53 10.06 -22.41
N TRP A 176 6.19 10.55 -21.36
CA TRP A 176 6.73 9.73 -20.27
C TRP A 176 6.05 10.10 -18.95
N SER A 177 5.75 9.10 -18.15
CA SER A 177 5.37 9.24 -16.76
C SER A 177 6.52 8.78 -15.87
N LEU A 178 6.81 9.55 -14.81
CA LEU A 178 7.82 9.22 -13.82
C LEU A 178 7.14 9.06 -12.45
N ALA A 179 7.65 8.11 -11.67
CA ALA A 179 7.27 7.91 -10.27
C ALA A 179 8.52 8.00 -9.40
N TRP A 180 8.49 8.92 -8.44
CA TRP A 180 9.51 9.14 -7.42
C TRP A 180 8.95 8.71 -6.07
N THR A 181 9.64 7.86 -5.33
CA THR A 181 9.11 7.25 -4.09
C THR A 181 9.62 7.92 -2.83
N SER A 182 10.62 8.80 -2.92
CA SER A 182 11.06 9.65 -1.81
C SER A 182 10.30 10.99 -1.81
N ASP A 183 10.71 11.96 -1.00
CA ASP A 183 10.15 13.30 -1.08
C ASP A 183 11.07 14.27 -1.86
N VAL A 184 10.58 15.48 -2.08
CA VAL A 184 11.29 16.58 -2.74
C VAL A 184 11.48 17.77 -1.79
N LYS A 185 11.38 17.51 -0.49
CA LYS A 185 11.42 18.53 0.57
C LYS A 185 12.42 18.15 1.66
N ASN A 186 12.31 18.82 2.80
CA ASN A 186 13.26 18.68 3.91
C ASN A 186 12.97 17.48 4.84
N ARG A 187 12.06 16.58 4.51
CA ARG A 187 11.84 15.40 5.36
C ARG A 187 12.88 14.31 5.06
N TRP A 188 12.95 13.85 3.83
CA TRP A 188 13.85 12.78 3.41
C TRP A 188 14.92 13.23 2.42
N ALA A 189 14.76 14.38 1.79
CA ALA A 189 15.66 14.93 0.77
C ALA A 189 16.43 16.17 1.23
N VAL A 190 16.80 16.27 2.52
CA VAL A 190 17.43 17.45 3.13
C VAL A 190 18.70 17.87 2.40
N GLU A 191 19.59 16.91 2.13
CA GLU A 191 20.85 17.15 1.42
C GLU A 191 20.60 17.33 -0.09
N TRP A 192 19.62 16.65 -0.63
CA TRP A 192 19.25 16.74 -2.04
C TRP A 192 18.79 18.14 -2.43
N VAL A 193 17.98 18.80 -1.59
CA VAL A 193 17.52 20.17 -1.83
C VAL A 193 18.70 21.17 -1.93
N ARG A 194 19.83 20.86 -1.30
CA ARG A 194 21.06 21.68 -1.32
C ARG A 194 22.08 21.21 -2.35
N TRP A 195 21.85 20.11 -3.00
CA TRP A 195 22.75 19.53 -3.98
C TRP A 195 22.70 20.30 -5.31
N ASN A 196 23.85 20.57 -5.91
CA ASN A 196 23.94 21.31 -7.18
C ASN A 196 23.21 20.63 -8.35
N GLY A 197 23.00 19.30 -8.29
CA GLY A 197 22.25 18.55 -9.27
C GLY A 197 20.75 18.63 -9.14
N TYR A 198 20.24 19.13 -8.01
CA TYR A 198 18.80 19.11 -7.69
C TYR A 198 17.92 19.75 -8.78
N SER A 199 18.18 20.99 -9.18
CA SER A 199 17.40 21.71 -10.18
C SER A 199 17.51 21.12 -11.61
N ARG A 200 18.44 20.22 -11.85
CA ARG A 200 18.54 19.49 -13.13
C ARG A 200 17.87 18.13 -13.07
N PHE A 201 17.74 17.60 -11.87
CA PHE A 201 17.10 16.31 -11.63
C PHE A 201 15.57 16.46 -11.60
N PHE A 202 15.05 17.49 -10.96
CA PHE A 202 13.63 17.85 -10.87
C PHE A 202 13.29 19.06 -11.76
#